data_1f1003331fe7a0feab9956235f1f8255
#
_entry.id   1f1003331fe7a0feab9956235f1f8255
#
_cell.length_a   1.000
_cell.length_b   1.000
_cell.length_c   1.000
_cell.angle_alpha   90.00
_cell.angle_beta   90.00
_cell.angle_gamma   90.00
#
_symmetry.space_group_name_H-M   'P 1'
#
loop_
_entity.id
_entity.type
_entity.pdbx_description
1 polymer ?
#
loop_
_entity_poly.entity_id
_entity_poly.type
_entity_poly.pdbx_seq_one_letter_code
_entity_poly.pdbx_strand_id
1 'polypeptide(L)'
;SSAASDVYKRQAMNVAQRSTSETGLGAAAGYFTLDRFRTTFSNTTGRVTMAQVADVHDGFANAMKFTCTTADTSIASVEYFILQYKFEGQDVQLLKKGSSDAEEFTVSFYVKGNASATYVLEIYDLDNNRQISKTFSVTTSWNRVILNFPADTTGAYDNDNAASIQMSIFLHAGSTFTSGTLNSSAFAANTDANRAAGISSFFDS
;
A
#
# COMPACT_ATOMS: atom_id res chain seq x y z
N SER A 1 -20.67 -20.87 -1.13
CA SER A 1 -19.61 -20.18 -1.87
C SER A 1 -18.26 -20.58 -1.29
N SER A 2 -17.31 -20.94 -2.12
CA SER A 2 -16.00 -21.34 -1.64
C SER A 2 -15.21 -20.12 -1.14
N ALA A 3 -14.36 -20.30 -0.13
CA ALA A 3 -13.46 -19.25 0.38
C ALA A 3 -12.61 -18.60 -0.74
N ALA A 4 -12.26 -19.36 -1.77
CA ALA A 4 -11.56 -18.87 -2.96
C ALA A 4 -12.37 -17.83 -3.75
N SER A 5 -13.69 -17.98 -3.85
CA SER A 5 -14.58 -17.00 -4.50
C SER A 5 -14.63 -15.66 -3.75
N ASP A 6 -14.56 -15.69 -2.42
CA ASP A 6 -14.61 -14.46 -1.61
C ASP A 6 -13.28 -13.69 -1.66
N VAL A 7 -12.14 -14.39 -1.71
CA VAL A 7 -10.82 -13.77 -1.90
C VAL A 7 -10.74 -13.06 -3.26
N TYR A 8 -11.22 -13.69 -4.32
CA TYR A 8 -11.22 -13.11 -5.67
C TYR A 8 -12.10 -11.86 -5.77
N LYS A 9 -13.26 -11.86 -5.14
CA LYS A 9 -14.16 -10.70 -5.10
C LYS A 9 -13.56 -9.50 -4.37
N ARG A 10 -12.80 -9.74 -3.31
CA ARG A 10 -12.14 -8.67 -2.53
C ARG A 10 -10.96 -8.04 -3.30
N GLN A 11 -10.19 -8.85 -4.02
CA GLN A 11 -9.08 -8.37 -4.85
C GLN A 11 -9.53 -7.47 -6.01
N ALA A 12 -10.73 -7.72 -6.56
CA ALA A 12 -11.32 -6.92 -7.64
C ALA A 12 -12.08 -5.67 -7.15
N MET A 13 -11.85 -5.22 -5.93
CA MET A 13 -12.50 -4.04 -5.30
C MET A 13 -14.05 -4.12 -5.29
N ASN A 14 -14.60 -5.34 -5.25
CA ASN A 14 -16.05 -5.56 -5.33
C ASN A 14 -16.77 -5.50 -3.98
N VAL A 15 -16.03 -5.59 -2.87
CA VAL A 15 -16.62 -5.65 -1.53
C VAL A 15 -16.37 -4.32 -0.81
N ALA A 16 -17.46 -3.60 -0.57
CA ALA A 16 -17.49 -2.32 0.13
C ALA A 16 -18.65 -2.33 1.16
N GLN A 17 -18.45 -3.07 2.26
CA GLN A 17 -19.51 -3.31 3.25
C GLN A 17 -19.82 -2.08 4.12
N ARG A 18 -18.85 -1.17 4.30
CA ARG A 18 -19.03 0.03 5.15
C ARG A 18 -19.67 1.17 4.38
N SER A 19 -19.10 1.52 3.24
CA SER A 19 -19.56 2.59 2.36
C SER A 19 -18.95 2.42 0.98
N THR A 20 -19.61 2.89 -0.06
CA THR A 20 -19.02 2.99 -1.41
C THR A 20 -18.28 4.30 -1.62
N SER A 21 -18.42 5.28 -0.73
CA SER A 21 -17.71 6.56 -0.78
C SER A 21 -17.64 7.20 0.59
N GLU A 22 -16.47 7.73 0.96
CA GLU A 22 -16.25 8.49 2.18
C GLU A 22 -15.37 9.69 1.87
N THR A 23 -15.76 10.88 2.36
CA THR A 23 -15.09 12.15 2.07
C THR A 23 -14.51 12.80 3.31
N GLY A 24 -13.58 13.76 3.13
CA GLY A 24 -12.95 14.49 4.22
C GLY A 24 -11.94 13.66 5.01
N LEU A 25 -11.49 12.53 4.47
CA LEU A 25 -10.48 11.70 5.10
C LEU A 25 -9.13 12.40 5.14
N GLY A 26 -8.38 12.24 6.23
CA GLY A 26 -7.06 12.88 6.42
C GLY A 26 -6.70 13.13 7.87
N ALA A 27 -7.66 13.03 8.80
CA ALA A 27 -7.44 13.28 10.22
C ALA A 27 -7.19 12.00 11.04
N ALA A 28 -7.76 10.87 10.62
CA ALA A 28 -7.67 9.61 11.36
C ALA A 28 -7.48 8.43 10.42
N ALA A 29 -6.82 7.39 10.93
CA ALA A 29 -6.68 6.12 10.24
C ALA A 29 -7.96 5.29 10.37
N GLY A 30 -8.32 4.54 9.31
CA GLY A 30 -9.51 3.68 9.36
C GLY A 30 -9.73 2.83 8.12
N TYR A 31 -10.71 1.95 8.22
CA TYR A 31 -11.29 1.18 7.11
C TYR A 31 -12.60 1.88 6.71
N PHE A 32 -12.60 2.64 5.66
CA PHE A 32 -13.70 3.56 5.34
C PHE A 32 -14.66 3.03 4.28
N THR A 33 -14.14 2.44 3.19
CA THR A 33 -14.96 1.94 2.08
C THR A 33 -14.67 0.46 1.80
N LEU A 34 -13.70 0.18 0.95
CA LEU A 34 -13.36 -1.17 0.52
C LEU A 34 -12.79 -2.00 1.67
N ASP A 35 -13.24 -3.25 1.73
CA ASP A 35 -12.87 -4.17 2.79
C ASP A 35 -11.38 -4.52 2.76
N ARG A 36 -10.79 -4.62 3.97
CA ARG A 36 -9.38 -4.91 4.24
C ARG A 36 -8.38 -3.80 3.84
N PHE A 37 -8.81 -2.77 3.11
CA PHE A 37 -7.97 -1.61 2.79
C PHE A 37 -8.12 -0.53 3.86
N ARG A 38 -7.03 -0.27 4.57
CA ARG A 38 -6.94 0.75 5.61
C ARG A 38 -6.21 1.96 5.08
N THR A 39 -6.75 3.15 5.27
CA THR A 39 -5.99 4.38 5.07
C THR A 39 -5.43 4.87 6.40
N THR A 40 -4.21 5.37 6.35
CA THR A 40 -3.52 5.93 7.52
C THR A 40 -2.94 7.29 7.16
N PHE A 41 -3.21 8.26 8.00
CA PHE A 41 -2.74 9.63 7.84
C PHE A 41 -1.99 10.07 9.10
N SER A 42 -1.02 10.95 8.95
CA SER A 42 -0.33 11.61 10.06
C SER A 42 -0.12 13.08 9.74
N ASN A 43 -0.57 13.94 10.61
CA ASN A 43 -0.34 15.38 10.67
C ASN A 43 -0.64 16.20 9.39
N THR A 44 -1.13 15.61 8.32
CA THR A 44 -1.43 16.31 7.08
C THR A 44 -2.69 17.19 7.20
N THR A 45 -2.65 18.36 6.60
CA THR A 45 -3.83 19.20 6.38
C THR A 45 -4.62 18.82 5.14
N GLY A 46 -4.04 17.99 4.27
CA GLY A 46 -4.67 17.44 3.07
C GLY A 46 -5.91 16.61 3.38
N ARG A 47 -6.88 16.62 2.47
CA ARG A 47 -8.09 15.81 2.58
C ARG A 47 -8.38 15.08 1.29
N VAL A 48 -8.92 13.87 1.43
CA VAL A 48 -9.28 13.02 0.29
C VAL A 48 -10.68 12.47 0.41
N THR A 49 -11.27 12.14 -0.73
CA THR A 49 -12.38 11.20 -0.84
C THR A 49 -11.83 9.84 -1.27
N MET A 50 -12.24 8.77 -0.60
CA MET A 50 -12.02 7.38 -1.00
C MET A 50 -13.32 6.80 -1.51
N ALA A 51 -13.34 6.27 -2.73
CA ALA A 51 -14.56 5.74 -3.34
C ALA A 51 -14.32 4.43 -4.10
N GLN A 52 -15.34 3.59 -4.14
CA GLN A 52 -15.49 2.50 -5.11
C GLN A 52 -16.12 3.10 -6.38
N VAL A 53 -15.48 2.92 -7.52
CA VAL A 53 -15.94 3.50 -8.81
C VAL A 53 -15.96 2.46 -9.91
N ALA A 54 -16.79 2.70 -10.94
CA ALA A 54 -16.89 1.87 -12.14
C ALA A 54 -15.90 2.28 -13.26
N ASP A 55 -15.07 3.30 -13.06
CA ASP A 55 -13.98 3.65 -13.99
C ASP A 55 -12.82 2.67 -13.76
N VAL A 56 -12.75 1.65 -14.60
CA VAL A 56 -11.93 0.45 -14.40
C VAL A 56 -11.13 0.10 -15.66
N HIS A 57 -10.10 -0.73 -15.47
CA HIS A 57 -9.46 -1.45 -16.56
C HIS A 57 -10.36 -2.62 -16.99
N ASP A 58 -10.35 -2.93 -18.28
CA ASP A 58 -11.12 -4.06 -18.87
C ASP A 58 -10.95 -5.35 -18.06
N GLY A 59 -12.07 -6.01 -17.79
CA GLY A 59 -12.14 -7.23 -17.01
C GLY A 59 -12.40 -7.04 -15.52
N PHE A 60 -12.45 -5.80 -15.02
CA PHE A 60 -12.80 -5.48 -13.63
C PHE A 60 -14.16 -4.77 -13.58
N ALA A 61 -14.91 -4.96 -12.49
CA ALA A 61 -16.18 -4.27 -12.28
C ALA A 61 -16.01 -2.96 -11.50
N ASN A 62 -15.03 -2.90 -10.60
CA ASN A 62 -14.81 -1.76 -9.72
C ASN A 62 -13.32 -1.47 -9.52
N ALA A 63 -13.02 -0.21 -9.20
CA ALA A 63 -11.73 0.25 -8.76
C ALA A 63 -11.86 1.07 -7.47
N MET A 64 -10.77 1.16 -6.71
CA MET A 64 -10.61 2.12 -5.64
C MET A 64 -10.10 3.43 -6.22
N LYS A 65 -10.75 4.53 -5.89
CA LYS A 65 -10.34 5.87 -6.29
C LYS A 65 -10.10 6.75 -5.07
N PHE A 66 -8.95 7.42 -5.06
CA PHE A 66 -8.71 8.57 -4.20
C PHE A 66 -8.83 9.85 -5.00
N THR A 67 -9.48 10.85 -4.43
CA THR A 67 -9.58 12.20 -4.99
C THR A 67 -9.11 13.19 -3.94
N CYS A 68 -8.09 14.00 -4.24
CA CYS A 68 -7.67 15.09 -3.38
C CYS A 68 -8.77 16.15 -3.37
N THR A 69 -9.26 16.51 -2.18
CA THR A 69 -10.31 17.54 -1.97
C THR A 69 -9.77 18.77 -1.26
N THR A 70 -8.63 18.63 -0.58
CA THR A 70 -7.88 19.75 -0.01
C THR A 70 -6.39 19.45 -0.20
N ALA A 71 -5.68 20.34 -0.88
CA ALA A 71 -4.25 20.24 -1.08
C ALA A 71 -3.49 20.48 0.25
N ASP A 72 -2.29 19.91 0.33
CA ASP A 72 -1.33 20.19 1.38
C ASP A 72 0.05 20.38 0.74
N THR A 73 0.44 21.63 0.56
CA THR A 73 1.69 22.02 -0.09
C THR A 73 2.79 22.39 0.90
N SER A 74 2.49 22.34 2.22
CA SER A 74 3.44 22.64 3.30
C SER A 74 3.75 21.39 4.09
N ILE A 75 4.52 20.48 3.49
CA ILE A 75 4.76 19.13 3.98
C ILE A 75 5.66 19.17 5.23
N ALA A 76 5.12 18.83 6.39
CA ALA A 76 5.91 18.64 7.60
C ALA A 76 6.64 17.28 7.57
N SER A 77 7.76 17.20 8.30
CA SER A 77 8.66 16.03 8.26
C SER A 77 7.97 14.70 8.59
N VAL A 78 7.00 14.71 9.49
CA VAL A 78 6.31 13.51 10.01
C VAL A 78 4.98 13.20 9.33
N GLU A 79 4.64 13.95 8.28
CA GLU A 79 3.42 13.72 7.53
C GLU A 79 3.48 12.44 6.70
N TYR A 80 2.32 11.79 6.56
CA TYR A 80 2.11 10.74 5.56
C TYR A 80 0.64 10.51 5.24
N PHE A 81 0.42 9.97 4.05
CA PHE A 81 -0.80 9.30 3.61
C PHE A 81 -0.43 7.94 3.01
N ILE A 82 -0.90 6.87 3.63
CA ILE A 82 -0.58 5.49 3.28
C ILE A 82 -1.86 4.68 3.12
N LEU A 83 -1.95 3.92 2.03
CA LEU A 83 -2.92 2.84 1.87
C LEU A 83 -2.28 1.53 2.32
N GLN A 84 -2.93 0.80 3.23
CA GLN A 84 -2.41 -0.41 3.85
C GLN A 84 -3.32 -1.61 3.60
N TYR A 85 -2.69 -2.77 3.44
CA TYR A 85 -3.31 -4.08 3.48
C TYR A 85 -2.46 -5.00 4.35
N LYS A 86 -3.08 -5.78 5.25
CA LYS A 86 -2.38 -6.66 6.17
C LYS A 86 -2.68 -8.12 5.85
N PHE A 87 -1.65 -8.96 5.95
CA PHE A 87 -1.73 -10.41 5.83
C PHE A 87 -1.42 -11.03 7.18
N GLU A 88 -2.23 -12.00 7.58
CA GLU A 88 -2.01 -12.77 8.81
C GLU A 88 -0.83 -13.72 8.63
N GLY A 89 -0.11 -14.00 9.71
CA GLY A 89 1.07 -14.85 9.66
C GLY A 89 0.77 -16.24 9.10
N GLN A 90 -0.35 -16.84 9.49
CA GLN A 90 -0.80 -18.14 8.98
C GLN A 90 -1.04 -18.16 7.45
N ASP A 91 -1.38 -17.03 6.83
CA ASP A 91 -1.64 -16.94 5.39
C ASP A 91 -0.35 -16.85 4.55
N VAL A 92 0.78 -16.51 5.17
CA VAL A 92 2.06 -16.22 4.48
C VAL A 92 3.16 -17.25 4.76
N GLN A 93 2.85 -18.34 5.44
CA GLN A 93 3.80 -19.42 5.74
C GLN A 93 4.40 -20.07 4.49
N LEU A 94 3.68 -20.05 3.37
CA LEU A 94 4.16 -20.55 2.08
C LEU A 94 5.41 -19.81 1.56
N LEU A 95 5.68 -18.60 2.04
CA LEU A 95 6.88 -17.83 1.69
C LEU A 95 8.14 -18.37 2.39
N LYS A 96 8.00 -19.27 3.38
CA LYS A 96 9.10 -19.92 4.10
C LYS A 96 10.19 -18.94 4.58
N LYS A 97 9.79 -17.70 4.85
CA LYS A 97 10.71 -16.64 5.26
C LYS A 97 11.51 -17.03 6.50
N GLY A 98 12.79 -16.63 6.56
CA GLY A 98 13.69 -16.98 7.64
C GLY A 98 14.36 -18.36 7.48
N SER A 99 14.17 -19.04 6.34
CA SER A 99 14.80 -20.31 6.02
C SER A 99 15.66 -20.23 4.76
N SER A 100 16.48 -21.25 4.50
CA SER A 100 17.24 -21.38 3.24
C SER A 100 16.32 -21.57 2.02
N ASP A 101 15.08 -22.00 2.24
CA ASP A 101 14.09 -22.27 1.21
C ASP A 101 13.10 -21.11 1.06
N ALA A 102 13.45 -19.91 1.57
CA ALA A 102 12.61 -18.73 1.45
C ALA A 102 12.29 -18.42 -0.02
N GLU A 103 11.03 -18.06 -0.27
CA GLU A 103 10.50 -17.85 -1.61
C GLU A 103 10.42 -16.35 -1.95
N GLU A 104 10.67 -16.03 -3.22
CA GLU A 104 10.37 -14.71 -3.78
C GLU A 104 8.87 -14.60 -4.10
N PHE A 105 8.36 -13.37 -4.21
CA PHE A 105 6.97 -13.14 -4.58
C PHE A 105 6.79 -11.88 -5.42
N THR A 106 5.65 -11.82 -6.08
CA THR A 106 5.28 -10.70 -6.96
C THR A 106 4.00 -10.06 -6.49
N VAL A 107 4.00 -8.71 -6.43
CA VAL A 107 2.78 -7.90 -6.30
C VAL A 107 2.48 -7.27 -7.64
N SER A 108 1.25 -7.42 -8.13
CA SER A 108 0.81 -6.75 -9.35
C SER A 108 -0.59 -6.16 -9.22
N PHE A 109 -0.80 -4.99 -9.83
CA PHE A 109 -2.07 -4.30 -9.83
C PHE A 109 -2.15 -3.33 -11.02
N TYR A 110 -3.36 -2.91 -11.37
CA TYR A 110 -3.58 -1.85 -12.34
C TYR A 110 -3.75 -0.51 -11.64
N VAL A 111 -3.16 0.54 -12.20
CA VAL A 111 -3.22 1.90 -11.66
C VAL A 111 -3.36 2.93 -12.78
N LYS A 112 -4.07 4.03 -12.47
CA LYS A 112 -4.24 5.21 -13.29
C LYS A 112 -4.35 6.43 -12.39
N GLY A 113 -3.87 7.58 -12.84
CA GLY A 113 -4.02 8.87 -12.16
C GLY A 113 -4.55 9.95 -13.09
N ASN A 114 -4.68 11.16 -12.59
CA ASN A 114 -5.01 12.36 -13.38
C ASN A 114 -3.74 13.04 -13.93
N ALA A 115 -2.57 12.68 -13.41
CA ALA A 115 -1.26 13.14 -13.83
C ALA A 115 -0.22 12.04 -13.64
N SER A 116 0.97 12.23 -14.21
CA SER A 116 2.11 11.36 -13.97
C SER A 116 2.67 11.58 -12.55
N ALA A 117 2.88 10.49 -11.83
CA ALA A 117 3.42 10.51 -10.47
C ALA A 117 4.25 9.25 -10.20
N THR A 118 5.12 9.31 -9.20
CA THR A 118 5.87 8.16 -8.68
C THR A 118 5.47 7.93 -7.24
N TYR A 119 5.05 6.71 -6.93
CA TYR A 119 4.74 6.29 -5.56
C TYR A 119 5.59 5.08 -5.17
N VAL A 120 5.49 4.68 -3.90
CA VAL A 120 6.24 3.56 -3.35
C VAL A 120 5.26 2.51 -2.82
N LEU A 121 5.50 1.25 -3.16
CA LEU A 121 4.93 0.10 -2.48
C LEU A 121 5.99 -0.51 -1.56
N GLU A 122 5.68 -0.56 -0.29
CA GLU A 122 6.48 -1.15 0.77
C GLU A 122 5.87 -2.48 1.21
N ILE A 123 6.72 -3.47 1.42
CA ILE A 123 6.42 -4.69 2.18
C ILE A 123 7.13 -4.57 3.51
N TYR A 124 6.37 -4.48 4.57
CA TYR A 124 6.86 -4.36 5.94
C TYR A 124 6.59 -5.66 6.70
N ASP A 125 7.65 -6.25 7.20
CA ASP A 125 7.64 -7.41 8.10
C ASP A 125 7.46 -6.90 9.53
N LEU A 126 6.28 -7.14 10.08
CA LEU A 126 5.89 -6.67 11.40
C LEU A 126 6.56 -7.49 12.52
N ASP A 127 6.82 -8.78 12.27
CA ASP A 127 7.38 -9.68 13.28
C ASP A 127 8.87 -9.41 13.53
N ASN A 128 9.59 -9.01 12.48
CA ASN A 128 11.06 -8.87 12.53
C ASN A 128 11.52 -7.42 12.31
N ASN A 129 10.62 -6.45 12.21
CA ASN A 129 10.92 -5.03 11.97
C ASN A 129 11.85 -4.83 10.76
N ARG A 130 11.51 -5.45 9.63
CA ARG A 130 12.26 -5.40 8.37
C ARG A 130 11.37 -4.88 7.25
N GLN A 131 11.96 -4.27 6.23
CA GLN A 131 11.19 -3.74 5.12
C GLN A 131 11.97 -3.80 3.80
N ILE A 132 11.22 -3.79 2.70
CA ILE A 132 11.67 -3.54 1.34
C ILE A 132 10.64 -2.67 0.64
N SER A 133 11.11 -1.73 -0.16
CA SER A 133 10.26 -0.75 -0.85
C SER A 133 10.62 -0.64 -2.32
N LYS A 134 9.64 -0.55 -3.19
CA LYS A 134 9.84 -0.37 -4.64
C LYS A 134 9.00 0.77 -5.17
N THR A 135 9.58 1.59 -6.03
CA THR A 135 8.83 2.64 -6.73
C THR A 135 7.98 2.05 -7.84
N PHE A 136 6.86 2.71 -8.13
CA PHE A 136 6.07 2.48 -9.33
C PHE A 136 5.56 3.81 -9.89
N SER A 137 5.35 3.83 -11.21
CA SER A 137 4.86 5.01 -11.91
C SER A 137 3.35 4.94 -12.12
N VAL A 138 2.70 6.08 -11.97
CA VAL A 138 1.31 6.31 -12.34
C VAL A 138 1.27 7.20 -13.57
N THR A 139 0.38 6.91 -14.51
CA THR A 139 0.13 7.70 -15.72
C THR A 139 -1.35 8.01 -15.85
N THR A 140 -1.72 8.81 -16.84
CA THR A 140 -3.13 9.15 -17.12
C THR A 140 -3.91 8.01 -17.79
N SER A 141 -3.25 6.92 -18.15
CA SER A 141 -3.86 5.71 -18.69
C SER A 141 -3.70 4.55 -17.72
N TRP A 142 -4.61 3.58 -17.77
CA TRP A 142 -4.46 2.34 -17.02
C TRP A 142 -3.17 1.63 -17.42
N ASN A 143 -2.31 1.35 -16.44
CA ASN A 143 -1.10 0.56 -16.62
C ASN A 143 -1.00 -0.52 -15.54
N ARG A 144 -0.41 -1.65 -15.91
CA ARG A 144 -0.12 -2.73 -14.98
C ARG A 144 1.23 -2.52 -14.34
N VAL A 145 1.25 -2.42 -13.02
CA VAL A 145 2.45 -2.45 -12.21
C VAL A 145 2.76 -3.91 -11.85
N ILE A 146 4.03 -4.30 -11.94
CA ILE A 146 4.54 -5.62 -11.54
C ILE A 146 5.80 -5.37 -10.72
N LEU A 147 5.80 -5.77 -9.45
CA LEU A 147 6.90 -5.58 -8.52
C LEU A 147 7.31 -6.94 -7.95
N ASN A 148 8.54 -7.37 -8.24
CA ASN A 148 9.10 -8.62 -7.73
C ASN A 148 9.89 -8.35 -6.46
N PHE A 149 9.63 -9.12 -5.42
CA PHE A 149 10.29 -9.03 -4.12
C PHE A 149 11.14 -10.28 -3.90
N PRO A 150 12.44 -10.11 -3.54
CA PRO A 150 13.32 -11.23 -3.31
C PRO A 150 12.92 -12.00 -2.05
N ALA A 151 13.36 -13.24 -1.98
CA ALA A 151 13.32 -14.03 -0.76
C ALA A 151 14.06 -13.33 0.39
N ASP A 152 13.57 -13.48 1.62
CA ASP A 152 14.27 -13.03 2.83
C ASP A 152 14.51 -14.23 3.76
N THR A 153 15.78 -14.61 3.91
CA THR A 153 16.21 -15.71 4.77
C THR A 153 16.38 -15.32 6.24
N THR A 154 16.03 -14.08 6.60
CA THR A 154 16.22 -13.53 7.94
C THR A 154 14.88 -13.33 8.65
N GLY A 155 14.69 -13.99 9.79
CA GLY A 155 13.51 -13.87 10.64
C GLY A 155 12.27 -14.53 10.02
N ALA A 156 11.68 -15.48 10.72
CA ALA A 156 10.47 -16.16 10.29
C ALA A 156 9.22 -15.31 10.56
N TYR A 157 8.14 -15.56 9.82
CA TYR A 157 6.82 -15.08 10.18
C TYR A 157 6.19 -15.97 11.24
N ASP A 158 5.50 -15.38 12.20
CA ASP A 158 4.73 -16.11 13.20
C ASP A 158 3.56 -16.84 12.52
N ASN A 159 3.29 -18.07 12.94
CA ASN A 159 2.18 -18.86 12.40
C ASN A 159 0.92 -18.66 13.26
N ASP A 160 0.38 -17.45 13.25
CA ASP A 160 -0.78 -17.06 14.01
C ASP A 160 -1.75 -16.18 13.19
N ASN A 161 -2.80 -15.64 13.83
CA ASN A 161 -3.78 -14.76 13.22
C ASN A 161 -3.44 -13.27 13.38
N ALA A 162 -2.29 -12.93 13.94
CA ALA A 162 -1.79 -11.56 13.92
C ALA A 162 -1.23 -11.20 12.53
N ALA A 163 -1.09 -9.91 12.25
CA ALA A 163 -0.53 -9.46 11.00
C ALA A 163 1.00 -9.59 11.01
N SER A 164 1.56 -10.39 10.11
CA SER A 164 3.01 -10.52 9.88
C SER A 164 3.50 -9.66 8.72
N ILE A 165 2.70 -9.50 7.66
CA ILE A 165 3.02 -8.59 6.55
C ILE A 165 2.05 -7.41 6.52
N GLN A 166 2.61 -6.21 6.41
CA GLN A 166 1.87 -5.01 6.02
C GLN A 166 2.36 -4.55 4.65
N MET A 167 1.51 -4.64 3.65
CA MET A 167 1.72 -4.00 2.35
C MET A 167 1.22 -2.56 2.45
N SER A 168 2.09 -1.59 2.17
CA SER A 168 1.83 -0.16 2.27
C SER A 168 2.10 0.53 0.94
N ILE A 169 1.14 1.30 0.43
CA ILE A 169 1.38 2.22 -0.67
C ILE A 169 1.48 3.62 -0.08
N PHE A 170 2.68 4.20 -0.14
CA PHE A 170 2.91 5.59 0.24
C PHE A 170 2.47 6.49 -0.91
N LEU A 171 1.45 7.29 -0.67
CA LEU A 171 0.90 8.30 -1.59
C LEU A 171 1.39 9.71 -1.27
N HIS A 172 1.81 9.93 -0.02
CA HIS A 172 2.39 11.19 0.46
C HIS A 172 3.25 10.90 1.68
N ALA A 173 4.41 11.56 1.81
CA ALA A 173 5.24 11.46 3.00
C ALA A 173 6.20 12.64 3.12
N GLY A 174 6.46 13.06 4.36
CA GLY A 174 7.46 14.05 4.73
C GLY A 174 8.87 13.48 4.86
N SER A 175 9.83 14.34 5.16
CA SER A 175 11.26 14.02 5.14
C SER A 175 11.70 12.92 6.12
N THR A 176 10.94 12.67 7.18
CA THR A 176 11.19 11.51 8.06
C THR A 176 11.21 10.18 7.30
N PHE A 177 10.41 10.07 6.23
CA PHE A 177 10.25 8.83 5.46
C PHE A 177 10.92 8.88 4.08
N THR A 178 11.37 10.07 3.63
CA THR A 178 11.83 10.28 2.25
C THR A 178 13.27 10.73 2.13
N SER A 179 13.96 11.06 3.23
CA SER A 179 15.29 11.69 3.20
C SER A 179 16.46 10.72 3.00
N GLY A 180 16.20 9.42 3.07
CA GLY A 180 17.23 8.38 2.92
C GLY A 180 17.33 7.83 1.51
N THR A 181 17.80 6.58 1.43
CA THR A 181 17.88 5.80 0.19
C THR A 181 16.91 4.62 0.28
N LEU A 182 16.08 4.45 -0.73
CA LEU A 182 15.07 3.39 -0.76
C LEU A 182 15.71 2.00 -0.66
N ASN A 183 15.25 1.18 0.26
CA ASN A 183 15.65 -0.23 0.34
C ASN A 183 14.92 -1.00 -0.76
N SER A 184 15.49 -1.11 -1.97
CA SER A 184 14.79 -1.66 -3.13
C SER A 184 15.31 -3.02 -3.61
N SER A 185 16.48 -3.46 -3.15
CA SER A 185 17.13 -4.68 -3.64
C SER A 185 16.96 -5.89 -2.71
N ALA A 186 16.85 -5.67 -1.38
CA ALA A 186 16.70 -6.72 -0.38
C ALA A 186 15.93 -6.22 0.83
N PHE A 187 15.35 -7.13 1.61
CA PHE A 187 14.82 -6.79 2.92
C PHE A 187 15.96 -6.35 3.85
N ALA A 188 15.75 -5.25 4.56
CA ALA A 188 16.69 -4.71 5.52
C ALA A 188 15.96 -4.31 6.82
N ALA A 189 16.72 -4.14 7.90
CA ALA A 189 16.18 -3.57 9.13
C ALA A 189 15.50 -2.22 8.82
N ASN A 190 14.36 -1.97 9.45
CA ASN A 190 13.61 -0.75 9.20
C ASN A 190 14.44 0.49 9.56
N THR A 191 14.46 1.43 8.62
CA THR A 191 14.94 2.80 8.80
C THR A 191 13.93 3.71 8.17
N ASP A 192 13.23 4.52 8.95
CA ASP A 192 12.10 5.32 8.45
C ASP A 192 12.46 6.18 7.24
N ALA A 193 13.64 6.80 7.23
CA ALA A 193 14.09 7.64 6.11
C ALA A 193 14.18 6.90 4.75
N ASN A 194 14.30 5.57 4.78
CA ASN A 194 14.46 4.73 3.58
C ASN A 194 13.15 4.15 3.05
N ARG A 195 12.01 4.43 3.68
CA ARG A 195 10.75 3.75 3.39
C ARG A 195 10.07 4.27 2.12
N ALA A 196 10.13 5.58 1.89
CA ALA A 196 9.40 6.23 0.81
C ALA A 196 10.24 7.26 0.05
N ALA A 197 11.56 7.06 -0.05
CA ALA A 197 12.44 7.98 -0.77
C ALA A 197 12.04 8.09 -2.25
N GLY A 198 11.96 9.32 -2.76
CA GLY A 198 11.71 9.62 -4.17
C GLY A 198 10.24 9.62 -4.60
N ILE A 199 9.28 9.66 -3.66
CA ILE A 199 7.86 9.73 -4.02
C ILE A 199 7.40 11.14 -4.40
N SER A 200 6.37 11.19 -5.26
CA SER A 200 5.53 12.37 -5.46
C SER A 200 4.57 12.57 -4.27
N SER A 201 4.08 13.79 -4.07
CA SER A 201 3.00 14.03 -3.12
C SER A 201 1.64 13.90 -3.81
N PHE A 202 0.72 13.18 -3.19
CA PHE A 202 -0.68 13.10 -3.64
C PHE A 202 -1.44 14.42 -3.42
N PHE A 203 -0.94 15.27 -2.53
CA PHE A 203 -1.58 16.52 -2.13
C PHE A 203 -1.03 17.77 -2.84
N ASP A 204 -0.07 17.62 -3.77
CA ASP A 204 0.57 18.76 -4.46
C ASP A 204 -0.31 19.42 -5.53
N SER A 205 -1.48 18.89 -5.85
CA SER A 205 -2.34 19.37 -6.94
C SER A 205 -3.77 19.64 -6.53
#